data_d422b1b8522d9718cec98ff64afc1e54
#
_entry.id   d422b1b8522d9718cec98ff64afc1e54
#
_cell.length_a   1.000
_cell.length_b   1.000
_cell.length_c   1.000
_cell.angle_alpha   90.00
_cell.angle_beta   90.00
_cell.angle_gamma   90.00
#
_symmetry.space_group_name_H-M   'P 1'
#
loop_
_entity.id
_entity.type
_entity.pdbx_description
1 polymer ?
#
loop_
_entity_poly.entity_id
_entity_poly.type
_entity_poly.pdbx_seq_one_letter_code
_entity_poly.pdbx_strand_id
1 'polypeptide(L)'
;IATGNYCRVRENDGLFELLRGTDPGKDQSYFLHRLTQAQLSKAVFPVGDMFKRDVRALALKIGLPVAQKKDSTGICFIGERPFREFLSRYLPTHPGPIKNEQGKVIGQHVGLSFYTLGQRKGIGIGGRRDGNDEPWFVAKKDLATNTLWVVQGHDNPHLLAERLTAVNPSWISGTAPSLNDSVTVKTRYRAPDGPCHIVRSEKDLLELTFPVPQWAPTPGQSAVLYSGDVCLGGGFIDTVCLQSDKGTTP
;
A
#
# COMPACT_ATOMS: atom_id res chain seq x y z
N ILE A 1 -1.56 13.05 22.67
CA ILE A 1 -2.74 12.91 21.79
C ILE A 1 -3.25 11.48 21.89
N ALA A 2 -4.56 11.30 22.15
CA ALA A 2 -5.21 10.00 22.04
C ALA A 2 -5.94 9.90 20.68
N THR A 3 -5.79 8.76 19.98
CA THR A 3 -6.39 8.54 18.67
C THR A 3 -6.92 7.12 18.55
N GLY A 4 -8.00 6.94 17.76
CA GLY A 4 -8.64 5.65 17.51
C GLY A 4 -7.92 4.76 16.50
N ASN A 5 -6.67 5.04 16.16
CA ASN A 5 -5.90 4.18 15.29
C ASN A 5 -5.59 2.83 15.95
N TYR A 6 -5.70 1.75 15.18
CA TYR A 6 -5.36 0.40 15.60
C TYR A 6 -3.85 0.17 15.44
N CYS A 7 -3.08 0.63 16.40
CA CYS A 7 -1.66 0.37 16.58
C CYS A 7 -1.33 0.47 18.07
N ARG A 8 -0.14 0.04 18.44
CA ARG A 8 0.32 0.04 19.84
C ARG A 8 1.63 0.81 19.95
N VAL A 9 1.93 1.29 21.13
CA VAL A 9 3.21 1.92 21.47
C VAL A 9 3.76 1.25 22.70
N ARG A 10 5.05 0.97 22.72
CA ARG A 10 5.78 0.62 23.94
C ARG A 10 7.08 1.41 24.01
N GLU A 11 7.58 1.59 25.21
CA GLU A 11 8.92 2.07 25.46
C GLU A 11 9.86 0.88 25.64
N ASN A 12 10.99 0.91 24.96
CA ASN A 12 12.01 -0.11 25.00
C ASN A 12 13.39 0.56 24.92
N ASP A 13 14.24 0.37 25.93
CA ASP A 13 15.58 0.97 26.03
C ASP A 13 15.62 2.48 25.77
N GLY A 14 14.61 3.21 26.30
CA GLY A 14 14.50 4.66 26.18
C GLY A 14 14.00 5.15 24.81
N LEU A 15 13.62 4.24 23.90
CA LEU A 15 13.00 4.56 22.61
C LEU A 15 11.54 4.11 22.59
N PHE A 16 10.70 4.90 21.96
CA PHE A 16 9.31 4.53 21.69
C PHE A 16 9.21 3.74 20.39
N GLU A 17 8.63 2.55 20.46
CA GLU A 17 8.37 1.69 19.32
C GLU A 17 6.90 1.76 18.90
N LEU A 18 6.64 1.94 17.61
CA LEU A 18 5.32 1.77 17.02
C LEU A 18 5.12 0.28 16.67
N LEU A 19 4.07 -0.31 17.22
CA LEU A 19 3.74 -1.72 17.00
C LEU A 19 2.46 -1.86 16.18
N ARG A 20 2.35 -2.98 15.47
CA ARG A 20 1.10 -3.39 14.84
C ARG A 20 -0.04 -3.43 15.86
N GLY A 21 -1.24 -3.11 15.43
CA GLY A 21 -2.45 -3.36 16.23
C GLY A 21 -2.69 -4.85 16.43
N THR A 22 -3.30 -5.22 17.55
CA THR A 22 -3.65 -6.62 17.87
C THR A 22 -4.62 -7.23 16.87
N ASP A 23 -5.52 -6.43 16.26
CA ASP A 23 -6.38 -6.86 15.18
C ASP A 23 -5.65 -6.70 13.82
N PRO A 24 -5.15 -7.79 13.19
CA PRO A 24 -4.39 -7.69 11.94
C PRO A 24 -5.25 -7.19 10.77
N GLY A 25 -6.58 -7.37 10.83
CA GLY A 25 -7.51 -6.84 9.83
C GLY A 25 -7.75 -5.33 9.94
N LYS A 26 -7.29 -4.71 11.04
CA LYS A 26 -7.47 -3.28 11.35
C LYS A 26 -6.16 -2.55 11.62
N ASP A 27 -5.02 -3.25 11.65
CA ASP A 27 -3.71 -2.62 11.87
C ASP A 27 -3.50 -1.42 10.96
N GLN A 28 -3.13 -0.28 11.54
CA GLN A 28 -2.93 1.00 10.88
C GLN A 28 -1.51 1.54 11.02
N SER A 29 -0.59 0.74 11.56
CA SER A 29 0.83 1.12 11.71
C SER A 29 1.47 1.55 10.37
N TYR A 30 1.03 0.95 9.26
CA TYR A 30 1.43 1.33 7.90
C TYR A 30 1.26 2.83 7.61
N PHE A 31 0.18 3.46 8.06
CA PHE A 31 -0.06 4.88 7.84
C PHE A 31 0.73 5.79 8.77
N LEU A 32 1.26 5.25 9.86
CA LEU A 32 1.95 5.98 10.91
C LEU A 32 3.48 5.79 10.88
N HIS A 33 4.01 5.13 9.85
CA HIS A 33 5.43 4.78 9.71
C HIS A 33 6.39 5.99 9.70
N ARG A 34 5.88 7.20 9.57
CA ARG A 34 6.68 8.44 9.58
C ARG A 34 6.63 9.21 10.89
N LEU A 35 6.04 8.65 11.94
CA LEU A 35 6.06 9.27 13.27
C LEU A 35 7.49 9.32 13.80
N THR A 36 7.85 10.46 14.38
CA THR A 36 9.13 10.66 15.06
C THR A 36 9.03 10.24 16.53
N GLN A 37 10.16 10.06 17.21
CA GLN A 37 10.21 9.80 18.67
C GLN A 37 9.46 10.86 19.47
N ALA A 38 9.65 12.14 19.13
CA ALA A 38 8.98 13.25 19.80
C ALA A 38 7.45 13.23 19.65
N GLN A 39 6.93 12.70 18.54
CA GLN A 39 5.50 12.54 18.29
C GLN A 39 4.98 11.27 18.97
N LEU A 40 5.70 10.15 18.83
CA LEU A 40 5.28 8.86 19.32
C LEU A 40 5.25 8.81 20.86
N SER A 41 6.20 9.46 21.53
CA SER A 41 6.23 9.58 23.01
C SER A 41 4.99 10.27 23.60
N LYS A 42 4.24 11.02 22.79
CA LYS A 42 3.03 11.75 23.21
C LYS A 42 1.75 11.17 22.58
N ALA A 43 1.84 10.03 21.91
CA ALA A 43 0.72 9.36 21.26
C ALA A 43 0.19 8.21 22.13
N VAL A 44 -1.13 8.11 22.22
CA VAL A 44 -1.82 7.01 22.90
C VAL A 44 -2.84 6.41 21.93
N PHE A 45 -2.83 5.10 21.84
CA PHE A 45 -3.73 4.34 20.97
C PHE A 45 -4.63 3.42 21.81
N PRO A 46 -5.72 3.93 22.42
CA PRO A 46 -6.51 3.20 23.42
C PRO A 46 -7.15 1.92 22.92
N VAL A 47 -7.32 1.78 21.60
CA VAL A 47 -7.96 0.61 20.97
C VAL A 47 -6.95 -0.34 20.29
N GLY A 48 -5.66 -0.04 20.41
CA GLY A 48 -4.60 -0.79 19.72
C GLY A 48 -4.47 -2.24 20.17
N ASP A 49 -4.75 -2.51 21.44
CA ASP A 49 -4.70 -3.86 22.03
C ASP A 49 -6.02 -4.63 21.93
N MET A 50 -7.02 -4.09 21.22
CA MET A 50 -8.36 -4.66 21.11
C MET A 50 -8.69 -5.10 19.69
N PHE A 51 -9.43 -6.20 19.55
CA PHE A 51 -10.10 -6.50 18.27
C PHE A 51 -11.25 -5.55 18.02
N LYS A 52 -11.49 -5.20 16.77
CA LYS A 52 -12.60 -4.30 16.38
C LYS A 52 -13.97 -4.76 16.88
N ARG A 53 -14.20 -6.08 16.89
CA ARG A 53 -15.44 -6.67 17.43
C ARG A 53 -15.65 -6.33 18.91
N ASP A 54 -14.55 -6.35 19.69
CA ASP A 54 -14.59 -6.13 21.13
C ASP A 54 -14.79 -4.64 21.44
N VAL A 55 -14.17 -3.77 20.64
CA VAL A 55 -14.42 -2.31 20.70
C VAL A 55 -15.88 -2.00 20.44
N ARG A 56 -16.51 -2.66 19.44
CA ARG A 56 -17.94 -2.49 19.14
C ARG A 56 -18.84 -3.01 20.27
N ALA A 57 -18.50 -4.17 20.82
CA ALA A 57 -19.24 -4.74 21.97
C ALA A 57 -19.18 -3.82 23.17
N LEU A 58 -18.01 -3.27 23.48
CA LEU A 58 -17.83 -2.30 24.54
C LEU A 58 -18.63 -1.02 24.27
N ALA A 59 -18.57 -0.47 23.07
CA ALA A 59 -19.32 0.71 22.69
C ALA A 59 -20.84 0.53 22.84
N LEU A 60 -21.37 -0.64 22.47
CA LEU A 60 -22.77 -1.01 22.69
C LEU A 60 -23.09 -1.08 24.19
N LYS A 61 -22.24 -1.75 24.98
CA LYS A 61 -22.41 -1.91 26.44
C LYS A 61 -22.50 -0.59 27.18
N ILE A 62 -21.69 0.41 26.78
CA ILE A 62 -21.67 1.75 27.40
C ILE A 62 -22.62 2.73 26.70
N GLY A 63 -23.46 2.27 25.78
CA GLY A 63 -24.52 3.07 25.15
C GLY A 63 -24.05 4.16 24.19
N LEU A 64 -22.89 3.97 23.52
CA LEU A 64 -22.42 4.97 22.56
C LEU A 64 -23.29 5.00 21.31
N PRO A 65 -23.82 6.17 20.90
CA PRO A 65 -24.74 6.27 19.74
C PRO A 65 -24.08 5.88 18.42
N VAL A 66 -22.73 5.88 18.35
CA VAL A 66 -21.95 5.51 17.16
C VAL A 66 -21.53 4.03 17.13
N ALA A 67 -21.94 3.22 18.11
CA ALA A 67 -21.52 1.83 18.24
C ALA A 67 -21.83 0.97 17.01
N GLN A 68 -22.95 1.24 16.33
CA GLN A 68 -23.42 0.53 15.12
C GLN A 68 -23.02 1.24 13.82
N LYS A 69 -22.30 2.38 13.89
CA LYS A 69 -21.86 3.09 12.70
C LYS A 69 -20.93 2.22 11.85
N LYS A 70 -21.17 2.17 10.55
CA LYS A 70 -20.29 1.48 9.58
C LYS A 70 -18.89 2.07 9.66
N ASP A 71 -17.89 1.23 9.38
CA ASP A 71 -16.51 1.71 9.26
C ASP A 71 -16.45 2.78 8.17
N SER A 72 -15.66 3.82 8.40
CA SER A 72 -15.41 4.84 7.38
C SER A 72 -14.74 4.18 6.18
N THR A 73 -15.42 4.20 5.05
CA THR A 73 -14.89 3.77 3.75
C THR A 73 -14.62 5.02 2.92
N GLY A 74 -13.38 5.22 2.51
CA GLY A 74 -12.99 6.37 1.72
C GLY A 74 -12.05 7.34 2.45
N ILE A 75 -11.85 8.50 1.85
CA ILE A 75 -10.96 9.54 2.38
C ILE A 75 -11.69 10.27 3.53
N CYS A 76 -11.03 10.36 4.69
CA CYS A 76 -11.52 11.16 5.81
C CYS A 76 -11.83 12.59 5.33
N PHE A 77 -12.91 13.19 5.85
CA PHE A 77 -13.43 14.55 5.51
C PHE A 77 -14.19 14.68 4.19
N ILE A 78 -14.15 13.68 3.28
CA ILE A 78 -14.88 13.77 1.98
C ILE A 78 -16.27 13.14 2.08
N GLY A 79 -16.48 12.25 3.04
CA GLY A 79 -17.73 11.50 3.21
C GLY A 79 -17.89 10.35 2.21
N GLU A 80 -19.03 9.64 2.30
CA GLU A 80 -19.35 8.54 1.38
C GLU A 80 -19.81 9.10 0.02
N ARG A 81 -18.86 9.26 -0.89
CA ARG A 81 -19.14 9.59 -2.29
C ARG A 81 -18.50 8.55 -3.20
N PRO A 82 -19.07 8.28 -4.38
CA PRO A 82 -18.40 7.46 -5.39
C PRO A 82 -17.05 8.11 -5.71
N PHE A 83 -15.97 7.41 -5.38
CA PHE A 83 -14.58 7.93 -5.46
C PHE A 83 -14.25 8.49 -6.84
N ARG A 84 -14.72 7.82 -7.90
CA ARG A 84 -14.52 8.25 -9.29
C ARG A 84 -15.21 9.59 -9.58
N GLU A 85 -16.46 9.75 -9.14
CA GLU A 85 -17.23 10.98 -9.33
C GLU A 85 -16.60 12.16 -8.55
N PHE A 86 -16.10 11.90 -7.35
CA PHE A 86 -15.38 12.90 -6.59
C PHE A 86 -14.10 13.33 -7.29
N LEU A 87 -13.26 12.39 -7.71
CA LEU A 87 -11.98 12.69 -8.37
C LEU A 87 -12.16 13.40 -9.72
N SER A 88 -13.21 13.10 -10.47
CA SER A 88 -13.47 13.73 -11.78
C SER A 88 -13.66 15.24 -11.71
N ARG A 89 -13.93 15.81 -10.53
CA ARG A 89 -14.02 17.25 -10.31
C ARG A 89 -12.66 17.94 -10.23
N TYR A 90 -11.62 17.19 -9.92
CA TYR A 90 -10.26 17.71 -9.66
C TYR A 90 -9.23 17.21 -10.67
N LEU A 91 -9.46 16.04 -11.25
CA LEU A 91 -8.57 15.44 -12.21
C LEU A 91 -9.19 15.46 -13.61
N PRO A 92 -8.46 15.97 -14.61
CA PRO A 92 -8.93 15.95 -15.97
C PRO A 92 -9.16 14.52 -16.44
N THR A 93 -10.27 14.27 -17.10
CA THR A 93 -10.56 13.01 -17.76
C THR A 93 -9.95 13.05 -19.16
N HIS A 94 -8.87 12.30 -19.35
CA HIS A 94 -8.27 12.09 -20.66
C HIS A 94 -8.43 10.61 -21.04
N PRO A 95 -9.52 10.24 -21.75
CA PRO A 95 -9.74 8.88 -22.19
C PRO A 95 -8.62 8.42 -23.12
N GLY A 96 -8.27 7.13 -23.05
CA GLY A 96 -7.25 6.53 -23.88
C GLY A 96 -7.43 5.02 -24.00
N PRO A 97 -6.61 4.34 -24.83
CA PRO A 97 -6.75 2.92 -25.06
C PRO A 97 -6.32 2.09 -23.84
N ILE A 98 -7.04 0.98 -23.63
CA ILE A 98 -6.58 -0.12 -22.78
C ILE A 98 -6.00 -1.18 -23.72
N LYS A 99 -4.73 -1.56 -23.50
CA LYS A 99 -4.02 -2.57 -24.30
C LYS A 99 -3.63 -3.77 -23.45
N ASN A 100 -3.66 -4.94 -24.06
CA ASN A 100 -3.11 -6.16 -23.48
C ASN A 100 -1.60 -6.28 -23.76
N GLU A 101 -0.96 -7.36 -23.28
CA GLU A 101 0.48 -7.65 -23.47
C GLU A 101 0.91 -7.71 -24.93
N GLN A 102 0.02 -8.13 -25.85
CA GLN A 102 0.28 -8.20 -27.29
C GLN A 102 0.08 -6.84 -27.99
N GLY A 103 -0.20 -5.77 -27.25
CA GLY A 103 -0.45 -4.44 -27.82
C GLY A 103 -1.85 -4.27 -28.45
N LYS A 104 -2.71 -5.28 -28.39
CA LYS A 104 -4.08 -5.21 -28.89
C LYS A 104 -4.92 -4.29 -28.03
N VAL A 105 -5.64 -3.35 -28.65
CA VAL A 105 -6.63 -2.52 -27.94
C VAL A 105 -7.83 -3.38 -27.57
N ILE A 106 -8.12 -3.44 -26.27
CA ILE A 106 -9.20 -4.25 -25.71
C ILE A 106 -10.26 -3.44 -24.97
N GLY A 107 -10.10 -2.13 -24.89
CA GLY A 107 -11.04 -1.24 -24.24
C GLY A 107 -10.57 0.21 -24.25
N GLN A 108 -11.30 1.04 -23.51
CA GLN A 108 -10.97 2.46 -23.32
C GLN A 108 -11.05 2.79 -21.82
N HIS A 109 -10.05 3.50 -21.31
CA HIS A 109 -10.05 4.03 -19.96
C HIS A 109 -10.53 5.51 -19.94
N VAL A 110 -11.00 5.96 -18.79
CA VAL A 110 -11.52 7.33 -18.61
C VAL A 110 -10.44 8.36 -18.24
N GLY A 111 -9.23 7.90 -17.96
CA GLY A 111 -8.08 8.70 -17.54
C GLY A 111 -7.15 7.87 -16.66
N LEU A 112 -5.83 7.90 -16.89
CA LEU A 112 -4.85 7.08 -16.18
C LEU A 112 -4.81 7.33 -14.66
N SER A 113 -5.19 8.51 -14.22
CA SER A 113 -5.23 8.88 -12.80
C SER A 113 -6.26 8.09 -11.98
N PHE A 114 -7.27 7.51 -12.64
CA PHE A 114 -8.32 6.72 -11.99
C PHE A 114 -7.95 5.26 -11.75
N TYR A 115 -6.75 4.84 -12.15
CA TYR A 115 -6.30 3.46 -12.07
C TYR A 115 -5.04 3.34 -11.24
N THR A 116 -4.93 2.19 -10.56
CA THR A 116 -3.75 1.83 -9.74
C THR A 116 -3.19 0.51 -10.26
N LEU A 117 -1.88 0.33 -10.24
CA LEU A 117 -1.25 -0.94 -10.59
C LEU A 117 -1.85 -2.07 -9.76
N GLY A 118 -2.08 -3.24 -10.36
CA GLY A 118 -2.76 -4.36 -9.73
C GLY A 118 -4.28 -4.20 -9.55
N GLN A 119 -4.88 -3.10 -9.98
CA GLN A 119 -6.34 -2.95 -9.93
C GLN A 119 -7.02 -3.99 -10.81
N ARG A 120 -8.03 -4.71 -10.24
CA ARG A 120 -8.87 -5.68 -10.94
C ARG A 120 -10.25 -5.12 -11.25
N LYS A 121 -10.89 -4.49 -10.26
CA LYS A 121 -12.28 -4.02 -10.39
C LYS A 121 -12.35 -2.66 -11.08
N GLY A 122 -13.39 -2.44 -11.87
CA GLY A 122 -13.67 -1.13 -12.48
C GLY A 122 -12.78 -0.79 -13.68
N ILE A 123 -12.08 -1.75 -14.29
CA ILE A 123 -11.31 -1.54 -15.53
C ILE A 123 -12.26 -1.43 -16.74
N GLY A 124 -13.42 -2.10 -16.70
CA GLY A 124 -14.42 -2.02 -17.77
C GLY A 124 -14.18 -2.96 -18.96
N ILE A 125 -13.33 -3.98 -18.80
CA ILE A 125 -12.99 -4.96 -19.85
C ILE A 125 -13.42 -6.40 -19.53
N GLY A 126 -14.32 -6.60 -18.55
CA GLY A 126 -14.79 -7.93 -18.14
C GLY A 126 -15.69 -8.60 -19.18
N GLY A 127 -15.79 -9.94 -19.12
CA GLY A 127 -16.68 -10.74 -19.96
C GLY A 127 -16.23 -10.98 -21.40
N ARG A 128 -14.96 -10.77 -21.71
CA ARG A 128 -14.40 -11.03 -23.05
C ARG A 128 -14.08 -12.50 -23.26
N ARG A 129 -14.33 -12.98 -24.49
CA ARG A 129 -14.03 -14.37 -24.92
C ARG A 129 -12.64 -14.54 -25.53
N ASP A 130 -11.87 -13.44 -25.72
CA ASP A 130 -10.58 -13.40 -26.42
C ASP A 130 -9.36 -13.44 -25.47
N GLY A 131 -9.50 -14.10 -24.33
CA GLY A 131 -8.45 -14.38 -23.34
C GLY A 131 -8.66 -15.75 -22.70
N ASN A 132 -7.78 -16.09 -21.74
CA ASN A 132 -8.08 -17.16 -20.81
C ASN A 132 -9.12 -16.65 -19.78
N ASP A 133 -9.71 -17.56 -18.99
CA ASP A 133 -10.74 -17.21 -17.98
C ASP A 133 -10.17 -16.47 -16.76
N GLU A 134 -8.89 -16.09 -16.80
CA GLU A 134 -8.25 -15.37 -15.70
C GLU A 134 -8.63 -13.89 -15.65
N PRO A 135 -8.65 -13.30 -14.45
CA PRO A 135 -8.98 -11.88 -14.30
C PRO A 135 -7.92 -10.97 -14.87
N TRP A 136 -8.36 -9.80 -15.36
CA TRP A 136 -7.50 -8.74 -15.82
C TRP A 136 -7.03 -7.84 -14.69
N PHE A 137 -5.76 -7.43 -14.74
CA PHE A 137 -5.12 -6.52 -13.80
C PHE A 137 -4.40 -5.39 -14.52
N VAL A 138 -4.40 -4.20 -13.93
CA VAL A 138 -3.60 -3.08 -14.43
C VAL A 138 -2.12 -3.36 -14.16
N ALA A 139 -1.30 -3.42 -15.19
CA ALA A 139 0.13 -3.68 -15.09
C ALA A 139 0.99 -2.41 -15.25
N LYS A 140 0.59 -1.49 -16.15
CA LYS A 140 1.38 -0.27 -16.43
C LYS A 140 0.47 0.89 -16.84
N LYS A 141 0.88 2.09 -16.48
CA LYS A 141 0.32 3.35 -16.97
C LYS A 141 1.38 4.05 -17.81
N ASP A 142 1.16 4.14 -19.09
CA ASP A 142 2.04 4.85 -20.02
C ASP A 142 1.51 6.27 -20.21
N LEU A 143 2.15 7.22 -19.54
CA LEU A 143 1.74 8.62 -19.57
C LEU A 143 2.05 9.29 -20.92
N ALA A 144 3.11 8.85 -21.61
CA ALA A 144 3.52 9.44 -22.89
C ALA A 144 2.52 9.12 -24.02
N THR A 145 1.99 7.91 -24.02
CA THR A 145 1.01 7.45 -25.02
C THR A 145 -0.42 7.45 -24.51
N ASN A 146 -0.66 7.92 -23.30
CA ASN A 146 -1.96 7.85 -22.61
C ASN A 146 -2.59 6.45 -22.67
N THR A 147 -1.79 5.41 -22.45
CA THR A 147 -2.23 4.00 -22.58
C THR A 147 -2.24 3.32 -21.22
N LEU A 148 -3.33 2.59 -20.94
CA LEU A 148 -3.43 1.69 -19.78
C LEU A 148 -3.11 0.26 -20.25
N TRP A 149 -2.04 -0.33 -19.73
CA TRP A 149 -1.67 -1.71 -20.01
C TRP A 149 -2.24 -2.64 -18.96
N VAL A 150 -2.82 -3.73 -19.41
CA VAL A 150 -3.43 -4.74 -18.55
C VAL A 150 -2.95 -6.14 -18.95
N VAL A 151 -2.89 -7.01 -17.94
CA VAL A 151 -2.44 -8.40 -18.07
C VAL A 151 -3.45 -9.33 -17.44
N GLN A 152 -3.49 -10.59 -17.88
CA GLN A 152 -4.30 -11.64 -17.25
C GLN A 152 -3.48 -12.46 -16.26
N GLY A 153 -4.16 -12.97 -15.24
CA GLY A 153 -3.56 -13.78 -14.18
C GLY A 153 -2.95 -12.95 -13.05
N HIS A 154 -3.13 -13.47 -11.82
CA HIS A 154 -2.57 -12.84 -10.62
C HIS A 154 -1.05 -12.94 -10.59
N ASP A 155 -0.50 -14.04 -11.08
CA ASP A 155 0.93 -14.36 -11.00
C ASP A 155 1.69 -13.95 -12.26
N ASN A 156 1.10 -13.04 -13.03
CA ASN A 156 1.73 -12.53 -14.25
C ASN A 156 3.04 -11.78 -13.90
N PRO A 157 4.17 -12.05 -14.61
CA PRO A 157 5.49 -11.43 -14.34
C PRO A 157 5.49 -9.90 -14.37
N HIS A 158 4.56 -9.27 -15.10
CA HIS A 158 4.38 -7.82 -15.14
C HIS A 158 3.75 -7.23 -13.86
N LEU A 159 3.36 -8.08 -12.91
CA LEU A 159 2.85 -7.67 -11.59
C LEU A 159 3.81 -8.00 -10.45
N LEU A 160 4.86 -8.79 -10.72
CA LEU A 160 5.76 -9.34 -9.72
C LEU A 160 7.08 -8.55 -9.69
N ALA A 161 7.33 -7.87 -8.59
CA ALA A 161 8.53 -7.08 -8.38
C ALA A 161 9.59 -7.86 -7.61
N GLU A 162 10.84 -7.83 -8.07
CA GLU A 162 12.00 -8.42 -7.41
C GLU A 162 12.84 -7.39 -6.65
N ARG A 163 12.70 -6.12 -7.04
CA ARG A 163 13.42 -4.98 -6.44
C ARG A 163 12.56 -3.74 -6.49
N LEU A 164 12.76 -2.86 -5.53
CA LEU A 164 12.26 -1.49 -5.60
C LEU A 164 13.27 -0.51 -5.01
N THR A 165 13.16 0.75 -5.42
CA THR A 165 13.73 1.87 -4.70
C THR A 165 12.64 2.70 -4.06
N ALA A 166 12.93 3.25 -2.88
CA ALA A 166 12.06 4.19 -2.20
C ALA A 166 12.86 5.44 -1.81
N VAL A 167 12.22 6.59 -1.88
CA VAL A 167 12.82 7.89 -1.59
C VAL A 167 12.31 8.46 -0.27
N ASN A 168 13.06 9.41 0.28
CA ASN A 168 12.75 10.08 1.53
C ASN A 168 12.45 9.10 2.69
N PRO A 169 13.31 8.10 2.95
CA PRO A 169 13.09 7.18 4.05
C PRO A 169 13.05 7.93 5.38
N SER A 170 12.20 7.45 6.29
CA SER A 170 12.05 7.98 7.65
C SER A 170 11.99 6.80 8.62
N TRP A 171 12.79 6.88 9.67
CA TRP A 171 12.92 5.83 10.67
C TRP A 171 12.37 6.29 12.01
N ILE A 172 11.50 5.49 12.61
CA ILE A 172 10.83 5.83 13.88
C ILE A 172 11.85 5.97 15.00
N SER A 173 12.86 5.09 15.03
CA SER A 173 13.98 5.18 16.00
C SER A 173 14.91 6.38 15.77
N GLY A 174 14.83 7.03 14.61
CA GLY A 174 15.80 8.01 14.13
C GLY A 174 17.00 7.40 13.41
N THR A 175 17.16 6.08 13.41
CA THR A 175 18.29 5.35 12.81
C THR A 175 17.76 4.29 11.85
N ALA A 176 18.40 4.15 10.70
CA ALA A 176 18.09 3.10 9.73
C ALA A 176 18.38 1.71 10.31
N PRO A 177 17.57 0.70 9.98
CA PRO A 177 17.90 -0.69 10.30
C PRO A 177 19.18 -1.13 9.56
N SER A 178 19.88 -2.10 10.13
CA SER A 178 21.09 -2.69 9.54
C SER A 178 20.74 -3.44 8.25
N LEU A 179 21.69 -3.50 7.30
CA LEU A 179 21.55 -4.28 6.06
C LEU A 179 21.37 -5.78 6.32
N ASN A 180 21.84 -6.26 7.49
CA ASN A 180 21.76 -7.68 7.89
C ASN A 180 20.51 -8.00 8.71
N ASP A 181 19.67 -7.02 9.02
CA ASP A 181 18.49 -7.25 9.83
C ASP A 181 17.46 -8.09 9.06
N SER A 182 16.83 -9.02 9.77
CA SER A 182 15.70 -9.78 9.24
C SER A 182 14.45 -8.89 9.28
N VAL A 183 14.07 -8.38 8.13
CA VAL A 183 12.94 -7.46 8.00
C VAL A 183 11.93 -7.95 6.97
N THR A 184 10.69 -7.54 7.17
CA THR A 184 9.63 -7.67 6.17
C THR A 184 9.22 -6.29 5.65
N VAL A 185 8.66 -6.24 4.44
CA VAL A 185 8.16 -5.01 3.85
C VAL A 185 6.68 -5.14 3.50
N LYS A 186 5.93 -4.09 3.78
CA LYS A 186 4.57 -3.91 3.32
C LYS A 186 4.55 -2.79 2.28
N THR A 187 4.19 -3.13 1.04
CA THR A 187 4.16 -2.19 -0.09
C THR A 187 2.76 -1.62 -0.36
N ARG A 188 1.75 -2.12 0.37
CA ARG A 188 0.36 -1.64 0.36
C ARG A 188 -0.30 -1.88 1.70
N TYR A 189 -1.22 -1.02 2.09
CA TYR A 189 -1.91 -1.10 3.38
C TYR A 189 -2.56 -2.48 3.65
N ARG A 190 -3.29 -3.04 2.68
CA ARG A 190 -4.04 -4.30 2.86
C ARG A 190 -3.31 -5.54 2.34
N ALA A 191 -2.13 -5.38 1.75
CA ALA A 191 -1.33 -6.53 1.35
C ALA A 191 -0.65 -7.16 2.57
N PRO A 192 -0.41 -8.47 2.57
CA PRO A 192 0.52 -9.07 3.51
C PRO A 192 1.90 -8.45 3.31
N ASP A 193 2.69 -8.41 4.35
CA ASP A 193 4.11 -8.11 4.22
C ASP A 193 4.89 -9.38 3.84
N GLY A 194 5.98 -9.17 3.13
CA GLY A 194 6.88 -10.25 2.70
C GLY A 194 8.33 -9.99 3.11
N PRO A 195 9.17 -11.04 3.15
CA PRO A 195 10.57 -10.89 3.47
C PRO A 195 11.27 -9.99 2.44
N CYS A 196 12.21 -9.18 2.91
CA CYS A 196 13.05 -8.37 2.04
C CYS A 196 14.47 -8.25 2.60
N HIS A 197 15.41 -7.90 1.71
CA HIS A 197 16.76 -7.52 2.07
C HIS A 197 16.97 -6.04 1.77
N ILE A 198 17.55 -5.32 2.73
CA ILE A 198 17.98 -3.94 2.54
C ILE A 198 19.33 -3.99 1.82
N VAL A 199 19.37 -3.55 0.57
CA VAL A 199 20.60 -3.47 -0.23
C VAL A 199 21.34 -2.18 0.05
N ARG A 200 20.59 -1.09 0.21
CA ARG A 200 21.11 0.26 0.43
C ARG A 200 20.13 1.06 1.27
N SER A 201 20.66 1.77 2.24
CA SER A 201 19.89 2.72 3.06
C SER A 201 20.74 3.96 3.29
N GLU A 202 20.35 5.02 2.60
CA GLU A 202 20.99 6.33 2.67
C GLU A 202 19.96 7.39 3.08
N LYS A 203 20.41 8.63 3.26
CA LYS A 203 19.55 9.73 3.70
C LYS A 203 18.27 9.87 2.86
N ASP A 204 18.40 9.76 1.54
CA ASP A 204 17.31 10.03 0.60
C ASP A 204 16.91 8.80 -0.23
N LEU A 205 17.56 7.65 -0.01
CA LEU A 205 17.37 6.43 -0.81
C LEU A 205 17.32 5.17 0.07
N LEU A 206 16.33 4.34 -0.19
CA LEU A 206 16.21 2.98 0.32
C LEU A 206 16.04 2.03 -0.86
N GLU A 207 16.93 1.03 -0.98
CA GLU A 207 16.84 -0.02 -2.01
C GLU A 207 16.58 -1.36 -1.36
N LEU A 208 15.55 -2.06 -1.85
CA LEU A 208 15.09 -3.34 -1.34
C LEU A 208 15.08 -4.39 -2.45
N THR A 209 15.49 -5.63 -2.10
CA THR A 209 15.31 -6.81 -2.93
C THR A 209 14.43 -7.83 -2.24
N PHE A 210 13.74 -8.65 -3.01
CA PHE A 210 12.74 -9.58 -2.51
C PHE A 210 13.08 -11.02 -2.88
N PRO A 211 13.35 -11.93 -1.90
CA PRO A 211 13.52 -13.34 -2.16
C PRO A 211 12.24 -13.99 -2.69
N VAL A 212 11.07 -13.42 -2.32
CA VAL A 212 9.77 -13.75 -2.89
C VAL A 212 9.22 -12.48 -3.52
N PRO A 213 8.96 -12.47 -4.84
CA PRO A 213 8.52 -11.27 -5.55
C PRO A 213 7.30 -10.64 -4.91
N GLN A 214 7.29 -9.31 -4.82
CA GLN A 214 6.18 -8.55 -4.24
C GLN A 214 5.17 -8.20 -5.31
N TRP A 215 3.89 -8.37 -4.98
CA TRP A 215 2.80 -8.16 -5.91
C TRP A 215 2.45 -6.69 -6.11
N ALA A 216 2.63 -6.22 -7.32
CA ALA A 216 2.24 -4.91 -7.83
C ALA A 216 2.58 -3.71 -6.91
N PRO A 217 3.82 -3.56 -6.39
CA PRO A 217 4.21 -2.34 -5.70
C PRO A 217 3.96 -1.14 -6.62
N THR A 218 3.49 -0.04 -6.05
CA THR A 218 3.04 1.09 -6.86
C THR A 218 3.84 2.34 -6.50
N PRO A 219 4.52 3.00 -7.45
CA PRO A 219 5.16 4.29 -7.23
C PRO A 219 4.19 5.30 -6.61
N GLY A 220 4.69 6.06 -5.63
CA GLY A 220 3.91 7.00 -4.82
C GLY A 220 3.23 6.39 -3.58
N GLN A 221 3.18 5.06 -3.45
CA GLN A 221 2.83 4.40 -2.18
C GLN A 221 4.05 4.23 -1.28
N SER A 222 3.84 3.84 -0.02
CA SER A 222 4.94 3.61 0.91
C SER A 222 5.41 2.16 0.89
N ALA A 223 6.74 1.96 0.98
CA ALA A 223 7.36 0.72 1.40
C ALA A 223 7.68 0.85 2.89
N VAL A 224 6.96 0.10 3.73
CA VAL A 224 7.08 0.18 5.20
C VAL A 224 7.70 -1.10 5.72
N LEU A 225 8.79 -0.97 6.47
CA LEU A 225 9.58 -2.07 7.00
C LEU A 225 9.14 -2.42 8.43
N TYR A 226 9.21 -3.71 8.72
CA TYR A 226 8.86 -4.26 10.03
C TYR A 226 9.90 -5.28 10.49
N SER A 227 10.11 -5.31 11.81
CA SER A 227 10.78 -6.43 12.50
C SER A 227 9.77 -7.05 13.47
N GLY A 228 9.20 -8.20 13.08
CA GLY A 228 8.05 -8.77 13.77
C GLY A 228 6.87 -7.77 13.81
N ASP A 229 6.44 -7.42 15.02
CA ASP A 229 5.36 -6.43 15.23
C ASP A 229 5.85 -4.98 15.17
N VAL A 230 7.14 -4.72 15.25
CA VAL A 230 7.70 -3.37 15.30
C VAL A 230 7.72 -2.75 13.91
N CYS A 231 7.04 -1.62 13.74
CA CYS A 231 7.15 -0.77 12.55
C CYS A 231 8.43 0.05 12.64
N LEU A 232 9.37 -0.20 11.74
CA LEU A 232 10.68 0.47 11.74
C LEU A 232 10.64 1.84 11.06
N GLY A 233 9.75 2.00 10.09
CA GLY A 233 9.70 3.16 9.20
C GLY A 233 9.66 2.74 7.73
N GLY A 234 10.13 3.62 6.84
CA GLY A 234 10.17 3.33 5.39
C GLY A 234 10.16 4.58 4.55
N GLY A 235 9.97 4.43 3.23
CA GLY A 235 10.00 5.52 2.26
C GLY A 235 8.90 5.43 1.21
N PHE A 236 8.80 6.42 0.36
CA PHE A 236 7.87 6.41 -0.77
C PHE A 236 8.46 5.64 -1.94
N ILE A 237 7.76 4.65 -2.45
CA ILE A 237 8.17 3.87 -3.62
C ILE A 237 8.35 4.80 -4.80
N ASP A 238 9.54 4.78 -5.40
CA ASP A 238 9.90 5.57 -6.57
C ASP A 238 9.95 4.70 -7.82
N THR A 239 10.82 3.68 -7.84
CA THR A 239 10.95 2.75 -8.96
C THR A 239 10.72 1.31 -8.54
N VAL A 240 10.31 0.49 -9.51
CA VAL A 240 10.06 -0.93 -9.32
C VAL A 240 10.68 -1.68 -10.48
N CYS A 241 11.44 -2.74 -10.19
CA CYS A 241 11.98 -3.66 -11.18
C CYS A 241 11.16 -4.95 -11.16
N LEU A 242 10.51 -5.25 -12.26
CA LEU A 242 9.62 -6.39 -12.41
C LEU A 242 10.35 -7.62 -12.96
N GLN A 243 9.82 -8.81 -12.75
CA GLN A 243 10.34 -10.05 -13.34
C GLN A 243 10.34 -10.01 -14.87
N SER A 244 9.36 -9.34 -15.47
CA SER A 244 9.28 -9.14 -16.92
C SER A 244 10.43 -8.31 -17.50
N ASP A 245 11.10 -7.51 -16.68
CA ASP A 245 12.17 -6.61 -17.14
C ASP A 245 13.50 -7.36 -17.40
N LYS A 246 13.61 -8.63 -16.97
CA LYS A 246 14.82 -9.46 -17.19
C LYS A 246 15.13 -9.80 -18.64
N GLY A 247 14.23 -9.50 -19.58
CA GLY A 247 14.43 -9.71 -21.02
C GLY A 247 14.88 -8.46 -21.80
N THR A 248 14.95 -7.32 -21.16
CA THR A 248 15.31 -6.01 -21.73
C THR A 248 16.58 -5.48 -21.07
N THR A 249 17.70 -6.19 -21.24
CA THR A 249 19.01 -5.57 -20.97
C THR A 249 19.33 -4.64 -22.16
N PRO A 250 19.69 -3.37 -21.90
CA PRO A 250 20.06 -2.41 -22.93
C PRO A 250 21.29 -2.82 -23.70
#